data_af773d62a295e00ea086f221f1b19658
#
_entry.id   af773d62a295e00ea086f221f1b19658
#
_cell.length_a   1.000
_cell.length_b   1.000
_cell.length_c   1.000
_cell.angle_alpha   90.00
_cell.angle_beta   90.00
_cell.angle_gamma   90.00
#
_symmetry.space_group_name_H-M   'P 1'
#
loop_
_entity.id
_entity.type
_entity.pdbx_description
1 polymer ?
#
loop_
_entity_poly.entity_id
_entity_poly.type
_entity_poly.pdbx_seq_one_letter_code
_entity_poly.pdbx_strand_id
1 'polypeptide(L)'
;MKTKYIVYALGLALLSTSCSDFLDEDPKGQLTPSTFFSTQEELDMATYALYNKICMIQTNTNPTIPSWQGDDLTTNPGSNKQAYAEVDAFHPTDANKGIEAAWQTSYTAIKAANYIILNAEKTPTTKEEVNIAIGQAKYWRAVNYFWLVRRWGPIPLVLDNEVNYERPLASVEEVYTQIVKDLQDCIATLPTDYSAAPRKYEGANVYITKQASQATLAAVYMAMAGWPLKQTQYYASAAEQAKAVIDGVNAGTYEYILEPEYKYVYAPSHNYTNETVVGINYSRAFTWVEDSQMTDSNLFESLGGWGDGWGEIKFWKEFPAGPRKDATYNPKILKKNTAGNELLDWWDKDIPEQ
;
A
#
# COMPACT_ATOMS: atom_id res chain seq x y z
N MET A 1 -1.80 -5.35 76.89
CA MET A 1 -2.00 -4.47 75.70
C MET A 1 -1.05 -4.76 74.53
N LYS A 2 0.21 -5.12 74.76
CA LYS A 2 1.22 -5.34 73.69
C LYS A 2 0.97 -6.54 72.78
N THR A 3 0.33 -7.61 73.27
CA THR A 3 0.08 -8.85 72.50
C THR A 3 -0.97 -8.67 71.39
N LYS A 4 -2.00 -7.81 71.59
CA LYS A 4 -3.03 -7.55 70.60
C LYS A 4 -2.47 -6.84 69.35
N TYR A 5 -1.51 -5.94 69.49
CA TYR A 5 -0.91 -5.22 68.36
C TYR A 5 0.02 -6.12 67.55
N ILE A 6 0.67 -7.12 68.16
CA ILE A 6 1.51 -8.10 67.47
C ILE A 6 0.63 -9.00 66.59
N VAL A 7 -0.57 -9.38 67.00
CA VAL A 7 -1.49 -10.21 66.21
C VAL A 7 -2.04 -9.41 65.03
N TYR A 8 -2.34 -8.10 65.19
CA TYR A 8 -2.74 -7.24 64.11
C TYR A 8 -1.62 -6.97 63.13
N ALA A 9 -0.40 -6.79 63.57
CA ALA A 9 0.76 -6.60 62.72
C ALA A 9 1.10 -7.85 61.90
N LEU A 10 1.00 -9.06 62.47
CA LEU A 10 1.15 -10.33 61.76
C LEU A 10 -0.01 -10.55 60.74
N GLY A 11 -1.23 -10.15 61.05
CA GLY A 11 -2.38 -10.25 60.13
C GLY A 11 -2.24 -9.33 58.94
N LEU A 12 -1.71 -8.10 59.13
CA LEU A 12 -1.43 -7.16 57.99
C LEU A 12 -0.27 -7.63 57.15
N ALA A 13 0.79 -8.24 57.71
CA ALA A 13 1.92 -8.75 56.94
C ALA A 13 1.58 -9.97 56.06
N LEU A 14 0.54 -10.75 56.42
CA LEU A 14 0.06 -11.86 55.61
C LEU A 14 -0.87 -11.43 54.46
N LEU A 15 -1.37 -10.20 54.45
CA LEU A 15 -2.21 -9.64 53.38
C LEU A 15 -1.36 -8.94 52.27
N SER A 16 -0.07 -8.77 52.49
CA SER A 16 0.83 -8.13 51.51
C SER A 16 1.64 -9.11 50.65
N THR A 17 1.46 -10.43 50.82
CA THR A 17 1.91 -11.41 49.81
C THR A 17 0.87 -11.52 48.69
N SER A 18 0.71 -10.46 47.93
CA SER A 18 0.03 -10.52 46.62
C SER A 18 0.94 -11.33 45.72
N CYS A 19 0.53 -12.53 45.37
CA CYS A 19 1.17 -13.30 44.32
C CYS A 19 0.97 -12.52 43.03
N SER A 20 2.00 -11.85 42.53
CA SER A 20 2.01 -11.21 41.21
C SER A 20 1.68 -12.22 40.11
N ASP A 21 2.13 -13.46 40.30
CA ASP A 21 1.92 -14.56 39.33
C ASP A 21 0.47 -15.05 39.23
N PHE A 22 -0.39 -14.72 40.22
CA PHE A 22 -1.83 -15.07 40.14
C PHE A 22 -2.63 -14.11 39.24
N LEU A 23 -2.10 -12.92 38.97
CA LEU A 23 -2.71 -11.93 38.11
C LEU A 23 -2.09 -11.93 36.71
N ASP A 24 -1.01 -12.65 36.48
CA ASP A 24 -0.47 -12.93 35.15
C ASP A 24 -1.34 -14.00 34.50
N GLU A 25 -2.38 -13.55 33.80
CA GLU A 25 -3.15 -14.41 32.90
C GLU A 25 -2.19 -14.87 31.78
N ASP A 26 -1.82 -16.16 31.83
CA ASP A 26 -1.27 -16.83 30.65
C ASP A 26 -2.44 -17.08 29.67
N PRO A 27 -2.59 -16.30 28.60
CA PRO A 27 -3.74 -16.38 27.70
C PRO A 27 -3.64 -17.65 26.85
N LYS A 28 -4.01 -18.78 27.44
CA LYS A 28 -4.03 -20.07 26.74
C LYS A 28 -4.93 -19.98 25.52
N GLY A 29 -4.35 -20.07 24.35
CA GLY A 29 -5.06 -20.05 23.06
C GLY A 29 -5.24 -18.66 22.45
N GLN A 30 -4.68 -17.59 22.98
CA GLN A 30 -4.55 -16.32 22.31
C GLN A 30 -3.12 -16.10 21.81
N LEU A 31 -3.00 -15.63 20.58
CA LEU A 31 -1.72 -15.21 20.03
C LEU A 31 -1.29 -13.90 20.69
N THR A 32 -0.23 -13.96 21.50
CA THR A 32 0.35 -12.79 22.16
C THR A 32 1.65 -12.39 21.45
N PRO A 33 2.11 -11.15 21.59
CA PRO A 33 3.40 -10.73 21.03
C PRO A 33 4.59 -11.56 21.53
N SER A 34 4.47 -12.19 22.70
CA SER A 34 5.52 -13.03 23.28
C SER A 34 5.51 -14.47 22.75
N THR A 35 4.39 -14.97 22.28
CA THR A 35 4.20 -16.35 21.79
C THR A 35 4.15 -16.45 20.28
N PHE A 36 3.89 -15.36 19.57
CA PHE A 36 3.90 -15.28 18.12
C PHE A 36 5.34 -15.24 17.57
N PHE A 37 5.59 -15.67 16.36
CA PHE A 37 6.89 -15.90 15.73
C PHE A 37 7.63 -17.13 16.28
N SER A 38 6.90 -18.14 16.70
CA SER A 38 7.46 -19.42 17.19
C SER A 38 7.58 -20.48 16.10
N THR A 39 6.97 -20.28 14.94
CA THR A 39 7.02 -21.18 13.76
C THR A 39 7.15 -20.40 12.45
N GLN A 40 7.55 -21.08 11.38
CA GLN A 40 7.57 -20.53 10.02
C GLN A 40 6.17 -20.08 9.57
N GLU A 41 5.14 -20.85 9.90
CA GLU A 41 3.76 -20.53 9.55
C GLU A 41 3.30 -19.22 10.17
N GLU A 42 3.71 -18.94 11.41
CA GLU A 42 3.39 -17.68 12.06
C GLU A 42 4.11 -16.49 11.42
N LEU A 43 5.36 -16.67 10.98
CA LEU A 43 6.09 -15.66 10.23
C LEU A 43 5.41 -15.37 8.88
N ASP A 44 4.96 -16.41 8.19
CA ASP A 44 4.20 -16.29 6.94
C ASP A 44 2.86 -15.59 7.18
N MET A 45 2.12 -15.97 8.23
CA MET A 45 0.87 -15.30 8.61
C MET A 45 1.07 -13.81 8.91
N ALA A 46 2.16 -13.42 9.57
CA ALA A 46 2.48 -12.00 9.81
C ALA A 46 2.70 -11.26 8.48
N THR A 47 3.38 -11.89 7.53
CA THR A 47 3.63 -11.33 6.20
C THR A 47 2.33 -11.19 5.41
N TYR A 48 1.45 -12.19 5.44
CA TYR A 48 0.12 -12.10 4.80
C TYR A 48 -0.75 -11.01 5.43
N ALA A 49 -0.72 -10.90 6.77
CA ALA A 49 -1.43 -9.83 7.47
C ALA A 49 -0.94 -8.43 7.06
N LEU A 50 0.38 -8.26 6.83
CA LEU A 50 0.93 -7.02 6.28
C LEU A 50 0.38 -6.74 4.88
N TYR A 51 0.42 -7.71 3.96
CA TYR A 51 -0.12 -7.56 2.61
C TYR A 51 -1.62 -7.22 2.63
N ASN A 52 -2.41 -7.82 3.52
CA ASN A 52 -3.80 -7.44 3.71
C ASN A 52 -3.94 -5.96 4.11
N LYS A 53 -3.08 -5.44 5.01
CA LYS A 53 -3.09 -4.00 5.35
C LYS A 53 -2.72 -3.13 4.15
N ILE A 54 -1.81 -3.57 3.29
CA ILE A 54 -1.45 -2.86 2.06
C ILE A 54 -2.64 -2.83 1.09
N CYS A 55 -3.34 -3.94 0.89
CA CYS A 55 -4.57 -3.99 0.08
C CYS A 55 -5.61 -2.97 0.57
N MET A 56 -5.80 -2.85 1.88
CA MET A 56 -6.75 -1.91 2.47
C MET A 56 -6.43 -0.42 2.21
N ILE A 57 -5.16 -0.08 1.93
CA ILE A 57 -4.76 1.29 1.61
C ILE A 57 -5.23 1.68 0.19
N GLN A 58 -5.31 0.73 -0.71
CA GLN A 58 -5.61 0.93 -2.12
C GLN A 58 -7.09 0.71 -2.46
N THR A 59 -7.96 0.69 -1.47
CA THR A 59 -9.41 0.65 -1.74
C THR A 59 -9.91 2.01 -2.21
N ASN A 60 -11.00 2.03 -2.97
CA ASN A 60 -11.59 3.25 -3.51
C ASN A 60 -12.06 4.25 -2.45
N THR A 61 -12.35 3.78 -1.24
CA THR A 61 -12.77 4.62 -0.12
C THR A 61 -11.62 5.42 0.49
N ASN A 62 -10.39 5.11 0.10
CA ASN A 62 -9.20 5.82 0.52
C ASN A 62 -8.61 6.61 -0.64
N PRO A 63 -8.77 7.93 -0.70
CA PRO A 63 -8.11 8.76 -1.71
C PRO A 63 -6.59 8.89 -1.47
N THR A 64 -5.96 7.84 -0.96
CA THR A 64 -4.51 7.65 -1.01
C THR A 64 -4.04 7.49 -2.43
N ILE A 65 -4.93 7.06 -3.31
CA ILE A 65 -4.65 6.94 -4.74
C ILE A 65 -4.64 8.35 -5.30
N PRO A 66 -3.56 8.78 -5.93
CA PRO A 66 -3.45 10.14 -6.49
C PRO A 66 -4.38 10.41 -7.67
N SER A 67 -5.23 9.47 -8.05
CA SER A 67 -6.13 9.56 -9.21
C SER A 67 -7.10 10.75 -9.14
N TRP A 68 -7.50 11.15 -7.94
CA TRP A 68 -8.47 12.25 -7.76
C TRP A 68 -7.85 13.64 -7.71
N GLN A 69 -6.55 13.76 -7.88
CA GLN A 69 -5.80 15.02 -7.80
C GLN A 69 -5.18 15.42 -9.14
N GLY A 70 -5.57 14.75 -10.22
CA GLY A 70 -5.12 15.06 -11.57
C GLY A 70 -6.17 15.85 -12.35
N ASP A 71 -5.74 16.48 -13.46
CA ASP A 71 -6.63 17.14 -14.39
C ASP A 71 -7.22 16.16 -15.42
N ASP A 72 -6.99 14.86 -15.24
CA ASP A 72 -7.39 13.79 -16.15
C ASP A 72 -8.64 13.03 -15.71
N LEU A 73 -9.01 13.17 -14.44
CA LEU A 73 -10.20 12.56 -13.83
C LEU A 73 -11.03 13.61 -13.10
N THR A 74 -12.31 13.36 -13.01
CA THR A 74 -13.26 14.10 -12.19
C THR A 74 -14.23 13.16 -11.51
N THR A 75 -14.91 13.63 -10.46
CA THR A 75 -15.88 12.85 -9.72
C THR A 75 -17.26 13.50 -9.72
N ASN A 76 -18.28 12.69 -9.50
CA ASN A 76 -19.63 13.20 -9.27
C ASN A 76 -19.70 13.86 -7.88
N PRO A 77 -20.17 15.12 -7.76
CA PRO A 77 -20.27 15.85 -6.49
C PRO A 77 -21.44 15.38 -5.60
N GLY A 78 -21.71 14.09 -5.56
CA GLY A 78 -22.72 13.50 -4.66
C GLY A 78 -22.31 13.55 -3.20
N SER A 79 -23.28 13.55 -2.27
CA SER A 79 -23.03 13.66 -0.83
C SER A 79 -22.16 12.53 -0.25
N ASN A 80 -22.26 11.34 -0.83
CA ASN A 80 -21.41 10.19 -0.46
C ASN A 80 -20.04 10.22 -1.13
N LYS A 81 -19.74 11.23 -1.95
CA LYS A 81 -18.49 11.42 -2.69
C LYS A 81 -17.69 12.63 -2.21
N GLN A 82 -18.09 13.23 -1.09
CA GLN A 82 -17.43 14.41 -0.54
C GLN A 82 -15.90 14.25 -0.47
N ALA A 83 -15.42 13.09 -0.02
CA ALA A 83 -14.00 12.84 0.11
C ALA A 83 -13.23 12.97 -1.21
N TYR A 84 -13.83 12.55 -2.31
CA TYR A 84 -13.24 12.64 -3.65
C TYR A 84 -13.42 14.04 -4.25
N ALA A 85 -14.62 14.58 -4.15
CA ALA A 85 -14.95 15.89 -4.71
C ALA A 85 -14.10 17.03 -4.11
N GLU A 86 -13.80 16.98 -2.82
CA GLU A 86 -12.91 17.94 -2.18
C GLU A 86 -11.47 17.83 -2.70
N VAL A 87 -11.01 16.60 -2.95
CA VAL A 87 -9.66 16.35 -3.48
C VAL A 87 -9.58 16.75 -4.95
N ASP A 88 -10.59 16.40 -5.75
CA ASP A 88 -10.74 16.79 -7.15
C ASP A 88 -10.77 18.32 -7.32
N ALA A 89 -11.49 19.01 -6.44
CA ALA A 89 -11.52 20.47 -6.40
C ALA A 89 -10.26 21.13 -5.80
N PHE A 90 -9.23 20.37 -5.43
CA PHE A 90 -8.02 20.84 -4.72
C PHE A 90 -8.33 21.61 -3.42
N HIS A 91 -9.43 21.27 -2.77
CA HIS A 91 -9.91 21.97 -1.56
C HIS A 91 -10.36 20.99 -0.46
N PRO A 92 -9.48 20.06 -0.02
CA PRO A 92 -9.83 19.15 1.06
C PRO A 92 -10.01 19.91 2.39
N THR A 93 -10.99 19.49 3.17
CA THR A 93 -11.26 20.02 4.50
C THR A 93 -10.71 19.11 5.59
N ASP A 94 -10.58 19.62 6.82
CA ASP A 94 -10.16 18.84 8.00
C ASP A 94 -11.15 17.70 8.32
N ALA A 95 -12.37 17.75 7.81
CA ALA A 95 -13.39 16.72 7.97
C ALA A 95 -13.36 15.64 6.88
N ASN A 96 -12.40 15.69 5.95
CA ASN A 96 -12.29 14.75 4.85
C ASN A 96 -11.94 13.35 5.35
N LYS A 97 -12.93 12.45 5.36
CA LYS A 97 -12.80 11.09 5.87
C LYS A 97 -11.86 10.21 5.03
N GLY A 98 -11.70 10.51 3.77
CA GLY A 98 -10.78 9.78 2.90
C GLY A 98 -9.32 10.09 3.24
N ILE A 99 -8.98 11.35 3.49
CA ILE A 99 -7.63 11.75 3.90
C ILE A 99 -7.29 11.20 5.28
N GLU A 100 -8.25 11.26 6.24
CA GLU A 100 -8.10 10.63 7.55
C GLU A 100 -7.83 9.13 7.43
N ALA A 101 -8.64 8.41 6.64
CA ALA A 101 -8.48 6.98 6.41
C ALA A 101 -7.12 6.64 5.76
N ALA A 102 -6.68 7.46 4.81
CA ALA A 102 -5.37 7.31 4.17
C ALA A 102 -4.21 7.38 5.18
N TRP A 103 -4.27 8.32 6.09
CA TRP A 103 -3.30 8.44 7.18
C TRP A 103 -3.32 7.22 8.10
N GLN A 104 -4.50 6.87 8.62
CA GLN A 104 -4.67 5.78 9.57
C GLN A 104 -4.26 4.42 8.99
N THR A 105 -4.65 4.12 7.75
CA THR A 105 -4.31 2.85 7.12
C THR A 105 -2.82 2.74 6.83
N SER A 106 -2.17 3.82 6.42
CA SER A 106 -0.73 3.85 6.21
C SER A 106 0.05 3.58 7.50
N TYR A 107 -0.30 4.22 8.61
CA TYR A 107 0.34 3.95 9.90
C TYR A 107 0.00 2.56 10.46
N THR A 108 -1.17 2.01 10.16
CA THR A 108 -1.52 0.63 10.49
C THR A 108 -0.61 -0.36 9.75
N ALA A 109 -0.34 -0.12 8.47
CA ALA A 109 0.60 -0.94 7.70
C ALA A 109 2.05 -0.78 8.20
N ILE A 110 2.48 0.44 8.52
CA ILE A 110 3.81 0.70 9.13
C ILE A 110 3.96 -0.05 10.46
N LYS A 111 2.93 -0.05 11.32
CA LYS A 111 2.94 -0.80 12.57
C LYS A 111 3.07 -2.31 12.33
N ALA A 112 2.32 -2.85 11.37
CA ALA A 112 2.42 -4.26 10.99
C ALA A 112 3.83 -4.61 10.47
N ALA A 113 4.41 -3.74 9.64
CA ALA A 113 5.78 -3.91 9.16
C ALA A 113 6.81 -3.87 10.29
N ASN A 114 6.71 -2.90 11.21
CA ASN A 114 7.58 -2.82 12.38
C ASN A 114 7.50 -4.09 13.24
N TYR A 115 6.30 -4.66 13.39
CA TYR A 115 6.10 -5.88 14.16
C TYR A 115 6.90 -7.06 13.59
N ILE A 116 6.91 -7.21 12.27
CA ILE A 116 7.74 -8.22 11.60
C ILE A 116 9.23 -7.91 11.77
N ILE A 117 9.65 -6.68 11.47
CA ILE A 117 11.06 -6.27 11.50
C ILE A 117 11.69 -6.51 12.89
N LEU A 118 10.94 -6.24 13.96
CA LEU A 118 11.42 -6.34 15.33
C LEU A 118 11.39 -7.78 15.89
N ASN A 119 10.62 -8.69 15.28
CA ASN A 119 10.38 -10.00 15.88
C ASN A 119 10.77 -11.18 14.99
N ALA A 120 10.89 -11.03 13.67
CA ALA A 120 11.13 -12.16 12.76
C ALA A 120 12.39 -12.97 13.09
N GLU A 121 13.43 -12.36 13.66
CA GLU A 121 14.65 -13.04 14.08
C GLU A 121 14.43 -14.07 15.22
N LYS A 122 13.30 -14.03 15.90
CA LYS A 122 12.94 -15.00 16.96
C LYS A 122 12.42 -16.31 16.38
N THR A 123 11.99 -16.29 15.11
CA THR A 123 11.41 -17.47 14.47
C THR A 123 12.47 -18.53 14.21
N PRO A 124 12.28 -19.78 14.68
CA PRO A 124 13.22 -20.88 14.47
C PRO A 124 13.10 -21.40 13.01
N THR A 125 13.60 -20.64 12.06
CA THR A 125 13.60 -20.94 10.63
C THR A 125 14.92 -20.57 9.98
N THR A 126 15.04 -20.71 8.66
CA THR A 126 16.27 -20.36 7.95
C THR A 126 16.46 -18.83 7.92
N LYS A 127 17.73 -18.40 7.87
CA LYS A 127 18.06 -16.98 7.74
C LYS A 127 17.50 -16.36 6.47
N GLU A 128 17.36 -17.15 5.41
CA GLU A 128 16.75 -16.74 4.15
C GLU A 128 15.28 -16.37 4.34
N GLU A 129 14.49 -17.20 5.01
CA GLU A 129 13.08 -16.95 5.30
C GLU A 129 12.88 -15.71 6.17
N VAL A 130 13.70 -15.56 7.22
CA VAL A 130 13.72 -14.35 8.05
C VAL A 130 14.03 -13.11 7.20
N ASN A 131 15.06 -13.18 6.35
CA ASN A 131 15.45 -12.07 5.48
C ASN A 131 14.34 -11.70 4.48
N ILE A 132 13.65 -12.69 3.93
CA ILE A 132 12.51 -12.46 3.04
C ILE A 132 11.41 -11.70 3.80
N ALA A 133 10.99 -12.19 4.95
CA ALA A 133 9.92 -11.56 5.73
C ALA A 133 10.27 -10.12 6.15
N ILE A 134 11.50 -9.90 6.66
CA ILE A 134 12.00 -8.56 7.01
C ILE A 134 12.08 -7.66 5.77
N GLY A 135 12.53 -8.19 4.63
CA GLY A 135 12.62 -7.45 3.38
C GLY A 135 11.24 -7.02 2.88
N GLN A 136 10.23 -7.91 2.88
CA GLN A 136 8.85 -7.53 2.56
C GLN A 136 8.36 -6.41 3.48
N ALA A 137 8.60 -6.54 4.79
CA ALA A 137 8.16 -5.55 5.77
C ALA A 137 8.85 -4.19 5.59
N LYS A 138 10.18 -4.16 5.37
CA LYS A 138 10.92 -2.93 5.11
C LYS A 138 10.48 -2.25 3.83
N TYR A 139 10.26 -3.03 2.75
CA TYR A 139 9.78 -2.48 1.50
C TYR A 139 8.44 -1.76 1.67
N TRP A 140 7.45 -2.41 2.26
CA TRP A 140 6.13 -1.82 2.45
C TRP A 140 6.14 -0.68 3.46
N ARG A 141 7.01 -0.71 4.47
CA ARG A 141 7.22 0.44 5.36
C ARG A 141 7.77 1.64 4.59
N ALA A 142 8.78 1.43 3.76
CA ALA A 142 9.36 2.47 2.92
C ALA A 142 8.35 3.08 1.96
N VAL A 143 7.55 2.25 1.28
CA VAL A 143 6.50 2.72 0.35
C VAL A 143 5.43 3.53 1.07
N ASN A 144 4.99 3.09 2.25
CA ASN A 144 4.01 3.85 3.04
C ASN A 144 4.57 5.20 3.50
N TYR A 145 5.83 5.25 3.97
CA TYR A 145 6.47 6.52 4.28
C TYR A 145 6.66 7.40 3.04
N PHE A 146 6.96 6.82 1.88
CA PHE A 146 7.06 7.56 0.63
C PHE A 146 5.72 8.16 0.19
N TRP A 147 4.60 7.48 0.41
CA TRP A 147 3.27 8.04 0.19
C TRP A 147 2.94 9.15 1.19
N LEU A 148 3.21 8.94 2.46
CA LEU A 148 2.91 9.89 3.53
C LEU A 148 3.72 11.18 3.37
N VAL A 149 5.04 11.10 3.23
CA VAL A 149 5.91 12.28 3.21
C VAL A 149 5.66 13.19 2.02
N ARG A 150 5.26 12.65 0.88
CA ARG A 150 4.92 13.44 -0.30
C ARG A 150 3.58 14.16 -0.20
N ARG A 151 2.70 13.76 0.70
CA ARG A 151 1.38 14.36 0.91
C ARG A 151 1.35 15.30 2.10
N TRP A 152 1.95 14.91 3.20
CA TRP A 152 1.89 15.66 4.47
C TRP A 152 3.17 16.39 4.84
N GLY A 153 4.27 16.18 4.12
CA GLY A 153 5.56 16.77 4.46
C GLY A 153 6.17 16.13 5.72
N PRO A 154 6.54 16.92 6.74
CA PRO A 154 7.01 16.39 8.02
C PRO A 154 5.95 15.53 8.70
N ILE A 155 6.33 14.32 9.13
CA ILE A 155 5.43 13.32 9.70
C ILE A 155 6.11 12.56 10.86
N PRO A 156 5.37 11.93 11.78
CA PRO A 156 5.97 11.07 12.79
C PRO A 156 6.71 9.88 12.16
N LEU A 157 7.98 9.72 12.49
CA LEU A 157 8.77 8.56 12.07
C LEU A 157 8.71 7.48 13.16
N VAL A 158 7.92 6.43 12.92
CA VAL A 158 7.63 5.35 13.86
C VAL A 158 8.36 4.09 13.40
N LEU A 159 9.41 3.69 14.13
CA LEU A 159 10.25 2.53 13.80
C LEU A 159 10.16 1.43 14.87
N ASP A 160 9.32 1.63 15.87
CA ASP A 160 9.02 0.73 16.98
C ASP A 160 7.51 0.44 17.04
N ASN A 161 7.07 -0.30 18.05
CA ASN A 161 5.66 -0.59 18.31
C ASN A 161 5.15 0.09 19.60
N GLU A 162 5.88 1.05 20.11
CA GLU A 162 5.49 1.80 21.30
C GLU A 162 4.39 2.81 20.97
N VAL A 163 3.40 2.90 21.85
CA VAL A 163 2.36 3.92 21.76
C VAL A 163 2.91 5.21 22.35
N ASN A 164 3.21 6.17 21.49
CA ASN A 164 3.69 7.50 21.88
C ASN A 164 2.93 8.57 21.08
N TYR A 165 1.93 9.18 21.71
CA TYR A 165 1.13 10.25 21.10
C TYR A 165 1.87 11.61 21.05
N GLU A 166 2.97 11.74 21.79
CA GLU A 166 3.83 12.93 21.81
C GLU A 166 5.02 12.82 20.85
N ARG A 167 5.04 11.82 19.98
CA ARG A 167 6.14 11.63 19.04
C ARG A 167 6.27 12.84 18.11
N PRO A 168 7.45 13.48 18.05
CA PRO A 168 7.66 14.66 17.23
C PRO A 168 7.58 14.32 15.74
N LEU A 169 7.29 15.32 14.92
CA LEU A 169 7.39 15.21 13.49
C LEU A 169 8.87 15.11 13.08
N ALA A 170 9.22 14.12 12.30
CA ALA A 170 10.50 14.05 11.61
C ALA A 170 10.45 14.96 10.37
N SER A 171 11.57 15.56 10.05
CA SER A 171 11.71 16.34 8.82
C SER A 171 11.54 15.45 7.58
N VAL A 172 11.19 16.06 6.46
CA VAL A 172 11.09 15.36 5.17
C VAL A 172 12.39 14.60 4.84
N GLU A 173 13.54 15.20 5.12
CA GLU A 173 14.85 14.58 4.86
C GLU A 173 15.12 13.36 5.75
N GLU A 174 14.76 13.41 7.03
CA GLU A 174 14.89 12.25 7.94
C GLU A 174 14.00 11.08 7.50
N VAL A 175 12.78 11.38 7.04
CA VAL A 175 11.87 10.35 6.51
C VAL A 175 12.45 9.73 5.25
N TYR A 176 12.93 10.52 4.29
CA TYR A 176 13.58 9.99 3.08
C TYR A 176 14.84 9.18 3.40
N THR A 177 15.63 9.58 4.38
CA THR A 177 16.79 8.82 4.85
C THR A 177 16.40 7.42 5.29
N GLN A 178 15.30 7.29 6.05
CA GLN A 178 14.79 5.99 6.47
C GLN A 178 14.24 5.18 5.28
N ILE A 179 13.51 5.81 4.36
CA ILE A 179 13.00 5.16 3.15
C ILE A 179 14.16 4.56 2.33
N VAL A 180 15.18 5.35 2.06
CA VAL A 180 16.36 4.91 1.31
C VAL A 180 17.05 3.74 2.01
N LYS A 181 17.23 3.82 3.33
CA LYS A 181 17.82 2.74 4.13
C LYS A 181 17.04 1.45 4.01
N ASP A 182 15.72 1.49 4.17
CA ASP A 182 14.87 0.30 4.08
C ASP A 182 14.95 -0.35 2.69
N LEU A 183 14.92 0.46 1.62
CA LEU A 183 15.01 -0.05 0.25
C LEU A 183 16.40 -0.60 -0.08
N GLN A 184 17.48 0.00 0.42
CA GLN A 184 18.83 -0.54 0.27
C GLN A 184 18.98 -1.89 1.00
N ASP A 185 18.43 -2.03 2.18
CA ASP A 185 18.38 -3.30 2.91
C ASP A 185 17.62 -4.37 2.10
N CYS A 186 16.48 -4.01 1.46
CA CYS A 186 15.73 -4.90 0.57
C CYS A 186 16.57 -5.35 -0.64
N ILE A 187 17.27 -4.45 -1.29
CA ILE A 187 18.15 -4.73 -2.44
C ILE A 187 19.28 -5.71 -2.04
N ALA A 188 19.78 -5.59 -0.81
CA ALA A 188 20.84 -6.46 -0.31
C ALA A 188 20.38 -7.87 0.07
N THR A 189 19.11 -8.03 0.45
CA THR A 189 18.63 -9.27 1.10
C THR A 189 17.57 -10.04 0.32
N LEU A 190 16.76 -9.35 -0.52
CA LEU A 190 15.69 -10.01 -1.27
C LEU A 190 16.22 -10.75 -2.51
N PRO A 191 15.62 -11.90 -2.85
CA PRO A 191 15.95 -12.63 -4.06
C PRO A 191 15.48 -11.88 -5.32
N THR A 192 15.99 -12.29 -6.46
CA THR A 192 15.57 -11.80 -7.77
C THR A 192 14.36 -12.52 -8.32
N ASP A 193 14.09 -13.72 -7.85
CA ASP A 193 12.96 -14.56 -8.25
C ASP A 193 12.52 -15.48 -7.11
N TYR A 194 11.25 -15.85 -7.10
CA TYR A 194 10.67 -16.84 -6.21
C TYR A 194 10.26 -18.09 -6.99
N SER A 195 10.35 -19.24 -6.37
CA SER A 195 10.16 -20.53 -7.08
C SER A 195 8.71 -21.01 -7.14
N ALA A 196 7.85 -20.60 -6.20
CA ALA A 196 6.52 -21.16 -6.06
C ALA A 196 5.53 -20.24 -5.33
N ALA A 197 4.25 -20.61 -5.38
CA ALA A 197 3.21 -20.01 -4.56
C ALA A 197 3.53 -20.14 -3.05
N PRO A 198 3.09 -19.19 -2.24
CA PRO A 198 2.30 -18.01 -2.58
C PRO A 198 3.11 -16.82 -3.05
N ARG A 199 4.43 -16.93 -3.21
CA ARG A 199 5.35 -15.84 -3.54
C ARG A 199 5.47 -15.60 -5.04
N LYS A 200 5.15 -16.63 -5.85
CA LYS A 200 5.07 -16.55 -7.31
C LYS A 200 3.74 -17.15 -7.76
N TYR A 201 3.03 -16.50 -8.66
CA TYR A 201 1.74 -16.94 -9.18
C TYR A 201 1.67 -16.71 -10.68
N GLU A 202 1.23 -17.72 -11.45
CA GLU A 202 1.15 -17.68 -12.92
C GLU A 202 2.43 -17.16 -13.63
N GLY A 203 3.59 -17.45 -13.05
CA GLY A 203 4.89 -17.03 -13.60
C GLY A 203 5.37 -15.66 -13.12
N ALA A 204 4.54 -14.84 -12.51
CA ALA A 204 4.94 -13.53 -11.98
C ALA A 204 5.23 -13.55 -10.47
N ASN A 205 6.25 -12.83 -10.05
CA ASN A 205 6.53 -12.63 -8.63
C ASN A 205 5.46 -11.72 -8.01
N VAL A 206 4.75 -12.24 -7.00
CA VAL A 206 3.76 -11.47 -6.23
C VAL A 206 4.35 -10.92 -4.92
N TYR A 207 5.46 -11.49 -4.46
CA TYR A 207 6.27 -10.89 -3.42
C TYR A 207 7.29 -9.92 -4.03
N ILE A 208 7.68 -8.95 -3.23
CA ILE A 208 8.67 -7.96 -3.64
C ILE A 208 10.04 -8.61 -3.83
N THR A 209 10.65 -8.31 -4.95
CA THR A 209 11.97 -8.79 -5.36
C THR A 209 13.04 -7.69 -5.19
N LYS A 210 14.30 -8.08 -5.33
CA LYS A 210 15.44 -7.16 -5.36
C LYS A 210 15.25 -6.04 -6.40
N GLN A 211 14.93 -6.40 -7.64
CA GLN A 211 14.78 -5.45 -8.75
C GLN A 211 13.55 -4.54 -8.59
N ALA A 212 12.47 -5.02 -7.98
CA ALA A 212 11.34 -4.18 -7.60
C ALA A 212 11.76 -3.11 -6.60
N SER A 213 12.60 -3.47 -5.62
CA SER A 213 13.17 -2.53 -4.66
C SER A 213 14.12 -1.52 -5.32
N GLN A 214 14.91 -1.93 -6.32
CA GLN A 214 15.75 -1.03 -7.11
C GLN A 214 14.93 -0.02 -7.91
N ALA A 215 13.88 -0.48 -8.61
CA ALA A 215 13.00 0.40 -9.36
C ALA A 215 12.29 1.42 -8.44
N THR A 216 11.84 0.98 -7.27
CA THR A 216 11.23 1.87 -6.28
C THR A 216 12.25 2.86 -5.72
N LEU A 217 13.48 2.44 -5.45
CA LEU A 217 14.54 3.33 -4.97
C LEU A 217 14.90 4.39 -6.04
N ALA A 218 14.87 4.04 -7.33
CA ALA A 218 15.04 5.01 -8.40
C ALA A 218 13.95 6.10 -8.34
N ALA A 219 12.68 5.71 -8.15
CA ALA A 219 11.57 6.67 -8.01
C ALA A 219 11.72 7.54 -6.75
N VAL A 220 12.19 6.98 -5.64
CA VAL A 220 12.47 7.73 -4.39
C VAL A 220 13.57 8.76 -4.64
N TYR A 221 14.68 8.39 -5.26
CA TYR A 221 15.77 9.35 -5.59
C TYR A 221 15.30 10.44 -6.56
N MET A 222 14.46 10.11 -7.54
CA MET A 222 13.84 11.11 -8.41
C MET A 222 13.03 12.13 -7.61
N ALA A 223 12.24 11.68 -6.63
CA ALA A 223 11.45 12.56 -5.77
C ALA A 223 12.34 13.44 -4.87
N MET A 224 13.43 12.90 -4.32
CA MET A 224 14.41 13.67 -3.52
C MET A 224 15.13 14.73 -4.38
N ALA A 225 15.43 14.41 -5.64
CA ALA A 225 16.06 15.34 -6.57
C ALA A 225 15.14 16.46 -7.03
N GLY A 226 13.83 16.20 -7.04
CA GLY A 226 12.79 17.15 -7.42
C GLY A 226 12.33 18.06 -6.28
N TRP A 227 11.20 18.73 -6.51
CA TRP A 227 10.55 19.56 -5.50
C TRP A 227 9.96 18.68 -4.37
N PRO A 228 9.97 19.09 -3.07
CA PRO A 228 10.48 20.38 -2.55
C PRO A 228 11.98 20.35 -2.20
N LEU A 229 12.62 19.17 -2.05
CA LEU A 229 13.98 19.02 -1.54
C LEU A 229 15.04 19.57 -2.49
N LYS A 230 14.84 19.42 -3.79
CA LYS A 230 15.77 19.87 -4.86
C LYS A 230 17.22 19.37 -4.68
N GLN A 231 17.38 18.19 -4.12
CA GLN A 231 18.68 17.54 -3.92
C GLN A 231 19.15 16.89 -5.24
N THR A 232 19.47 17.72 -6.24
CA THR A 232 19.69 17.32 -7.63
C THR A 232 20.79 16.29 -7.84
N GLN A 233 21.69 16.10 -6.87
CA GLN A 233 22.69 15.02 -6.89
C GLN A 233 22.04 13.62 -6.95
N TYR A 234 20.83 13.45 -6.49
CA TYR A 234 20.12 12.16 -6.52
C TYR A 234 19.61 11.76 -7.91
N TYR A 235 19.62 12.64 -8.91
CA TYR A 235 19.34 12.22 -10.30
C TYR A 235 20.32 11.16 -10.79
N ALA A 236 21.59 11.28 -10.43
CA ALA A 236 22.60 10.27 -10.79
C ALA A 236 22.29 8.91 -10.10
N SER A 237 21.94 8.93 -8.80
CA SER A 237 21.59 7.73 -8.06
C SER A 237 20.30 7.09 -8.60
N ALA A 238 19.30 7.90 -9.00
CA ALA A 238 18.10 7.40 -9.63
C ALA A 238 18.42 6.68 -10.95
N ALA A 239 19.24 7.30 -11.80
CA ALA A 239 19.67 6.71 -13.06
C ALA A 239 20.46 5.40 -12.87
N GLU A 240 21.29 5.32 -11.85
CA GLU A 240 22.04 4.11 -11.50
C GLU A 240 21.12 2.95 -11.13
N GLN A 241 20.14 3.18 -10.26
CA GLN A 241 19.20 2.15 -9.86
C GLN A 241 18.30 1.70 -11.02
N ALA A 242 17.79 2.62 -11.82
CA ALA A 242 17.00 2.29 -13.01
C ALA A 242 17.83 1.50 -14.03
N LYS A 243 19.08 1.92 -14.26
CA LYS A 243 20.01 1.22 -15.14
C LYS A 243 20.28 -0.20 -14.68
N ALA A 244 20.45 -0.42 -13.39
CA ALA A 244 20.69 -1.77 -12.85
C ALA A 244 19.53 -2.74 -13.17
N VAL A 245 18.28 -2.25 -13.14
CA VAL A 245 17.13 -3.06 -13.56
C VAL A 245 17.15 -3.33 -15.05
N ILE A 246 17.37 -2.31 -15.88
CA ILE A 246 17.44 -2.43 -17.35
C ILE A 246 18.57 -3.38 -17.77
N ASP A 247 19.75 -3.23 -17.18
CA ASP A 247 20.90 -4.12 -17.46
C ASP A 247 20.58 -5.57 -17.07
N GLY A 248 19.88 -5.79 -15.96
CA GLY A 248 19.44 -7.12 -15.54
C GLY A 248 18.46 -7.76 -16.53
N VAL A 249 17.54 -6.99 -17.10
CA VAL A 249 16.63 -7.44 -18.16
C VAL A 249 17.44 -7.78 -19.44
N ASN A 250 18.33 -6.89 -19.86
CA ASN A 250 19.17 -7.09 -21.06
C ASN A 250 20.10 -8.30 -20.93
N ALA A 251 20.52 -8.63 -19.72
CA ALA A 251 21.34 -9.81 -19.42
C ALA A 251 20.53 -11.10 -19.25
N GLY A 252 19.19 -11.04 -19.32
CA GLY A 252 18.31 -12.17 -19.06
C GLY A 252 18.25 -12.62 -17.59
N THR A 253 18.67 -11.77 -16.65
CA THR A 253 18.62 -12.03 -15.21
C THR A 253 17.22 -11.75 -14.64
N TYR A 254 16.52 -10.78 -15.23
CA TYR A 254 15.15 -10.39 -14.84
C TYR A 254 14.20 -10.60 -16.00
N GLU A 255 13.02 -11.14 -15.70
CA GLU A 255 12.01 -11.52 -16.71
C GLU A 255 11.00 -10.41 -17.01
N TYR A 256 11.39 -9.13 -16.91
CA TYR A 256 10.50 -8.05 -17.27
C TYR A 256 10.39 -7.90 -18.80
N ILE A 257 9.18 -7.62 -19.25
CA ILE A 257 8.83 -7.34 -20.65
C ILE A 257 8.05 -6.05 -20.75
N LEU A 258 7.89 -5.54 -21.97
CA LEU A 258 6.84 -4.58 -22.29
C LEU A 258 5.73 -5.33 -23.04
N GLU A 259 4.49 -5.16 -22.62
CA GLU A 259 3.36 -5.71 -23.37
C GLU A 259 3.33 -5.14 -24.79
N PRO A 260 3.11 -5.96 -25.79
CA PRO A 260 3.15 -5.51 -27.19
C PRO A 260 2.06 -4.50 -27.53
N GLU A 261 0.94 -4.53 -26.80
CA GLU A 261 -0.16 -3.60 -26.96
C GLU A 261 -0.56 -3.02 -25.60
N TYR A 262 -0.62 -1.70 -25.48
CA TYR A 262 -0.92 -0.99 -24.25
C TYR A 262 -2.22 -1.46 -23.55
N LYS A 263 -3.24 -1.85 -24.33
CA LYS A 263 -4.51 -2.33 -23.79
C LYS A 263 -4.38 -3.59 -22.93
N TYR A 264 -3.32 -4.37 -23.12
CA TYR A 264 -3.10 -5.61 -22.36
C TYR A 264 -2.56 -5.36 -20.94
N VAL A 265 -1.92 -4.20 -20.69
CA VAL A 265 -1.36 -3.87 -19.36
C VAL A 265 -2.41 -3.94 -18.26
N TYR A 266 -3.67 -3.63 -18.59
CA TYR A 266 -4.80 -3.62 -17.63
C TYR A 266 -5.90 -4.61 -17.98
N ALA A 267 -5.68 -5.48 -18.95
CA ALA A 267 -6.66 -6.48 -19.35
C ALA A 267 -6.72 -7.65 -18.36
N PRO A 268 -7.92 -8.09 -17.90
CA PRO A 268 -8.04 -9.22 -16.98
C PRO A 268 -7.40 -10.52 -17.49
N SER A 269 -7.34 -10.71 -18.83
CA SER A 269 -6.67 -11.84 -19.46
C SER A 269 -5.15 -11.80 -19.38
N HIS A 270 -4.58 -10.67 -19.00
CA HIS A 270 -3.14 -10.42 -18.85
C HIS A 270 -2.76 -10.07 -17.39
N ASN A 271 -3.56 -10.49 -16.43
CA ASN A 271 -3.16 -10.42 -15.02
C ASN A 271 -1.85 -11.21 -14.83
N TYR A 272 -1.04 -10.79 -13.87
CA TYR A 272 0.27 -11.39 -13.59
C TYR A 272 1.27 -11.32 -14.76
N THR A 273 1.15 -10.27 -15.58
CA THR A 273 2.14 -9.99 -16.62
C THR A 273 3.50 -9.60 -16.07
N ASN A 274 4.56 -10.01 -16.75
CA ASN A 274 5.93 -9.61 -16.41
C ASN A 274 6.26 -8.13 -16.76
N GLU A 275 5.31 -7.32 -17.24
CA GLU A 275 5.45 -5.87 -17.29
C GLU A 275 5.29 -5.25 -15.89
N THR A 276 4.54 -5.89 -15.00
CA THR A 276 4.30 -5.39 -13.65
C THR A 276 5.54 -5.54 -12.78
N VAL A 277 6.18 -4.44 -12.42
CA VAL A 277 7.33 -4.42 -11.51
C VAL A 277 6.89 -4.59 -10.05
N VAL A 278 5.81 -3.92 -9.65
CA VAL A 278 5.17 -4.02 -8.34
C VAL A 278 3.68 -3.97 -8.53
N GLY A 279 2.98 -4.98 -8.07
CA GLY A 279 1.53 -5.06 -8.11
C GLY A 279 0.95 -5.42 -6.73
N ILE A 280 -0.25 -4.93 -6.46
CA ILE A 280 -1.08 -5.38 -5.35
C ILE A 280 -2.16 -6.25 -5.95
N ASN A 281 -2.13 -7.54 -5.59
CA ASN A 281 -3.03 -8.52 -6.16
C ASN A 281 -4.26 -8.68 -5.28
N TYR A 282 -5.43 -8.57 -5.89
CA TYR A 282 -6.73 -8.70 -5.26
C TYR A 282 -7.43 -9.98 -5.74
N SER A 283 -8.33 -10.50 -4.91
CA SER A 283 -9.12 -11.68 -5.26
C SER A 283 -10.56 -11.54 -4.75
N ARG A 284 -11.52 -11.84 -5.61
CA ARG A 284 -12.93 -11.95 -5.25
C ARG A 284 -13.29 -13.31 -4.61
N ALA A 285 -12.31 -14.19 -4.40
CA ALA A 285 -12.57 -15.55 -3.93
C ALA A 285 -13.11 -15.61 -2.50
N PHE A 286 -12.86 -14.58 -1.68
CA PHE A 286 -13.23 -14.58 -0.26
C PHE A 286 -14.35 -13.58 0.06
N THR A 287 -14.09 -12.28 -0.10
CA THR A 287 -15.08 -11.23 0.16
C THR A 287 -14.92 -10.06 -0.81
N TRP A 288 -15.99 -9.28 -0.99
CA TRP A 288 -15.93 -8.08 -1.84
C TRP A 288 -14.96 -7.00 -1.31
N VAL A 289 -14.64 -6.99 -0.01
CA VAL A 289 -13.67 -6.07 0.58
C VAL A 289 -12.22 -6.40 0.22
N GLU A 290 -11.97 -7.59 -0.30
CA GLU A 290 -10.68 -8.02 -0.80
C GLU A 290 -10.51 -7.75 -2.31
N ASP A 291 -11.52 -7.17 -2.93
CA ASP A 291 -11.50 -6.67 -4.29
C ASP A 291 -10.91 -5.25 -4.34
N SER A 292 -10.29 -4.88 -5.45
CA SER A 292 -9.67 -3.54 -5.55
C SER A 292 -10.69 -2.40 -5.57
N GLN A 293 -11.93 -2.66 -5.88
CA GLN A 293 -13.01 -1.69 -6.03
C GLN A 293 -12.73 -0.52 -7.00
N MET A 294 -11.50 -0.35 -7.46
CA MET A 294 -11.13 0.72 -8.38
C MET A 294 -11.81 0.57 -9.73
N THR A 295 -11.93 -0.66 -10.21
CA THR A 295 -12.63 -0.94 -11.47
C THR A 295 -14.10 -0.61 -11.34
N ASP A 296 -14.73 -1.02 -10.24
CA ASP A 296 -16.15 -0.76 -9.99
C ASP A 296 -16.41 0.75 -9.83
N SER A 297 -15.48 1.47 -9.19
CA SER A 297 -15.54 2.92 -9.02
C SER A 297 -15.52 3.68 -10.34
N ASN A 298 -14.65 3.27 -11.25
CA ASN A 298 -14.41 3.96 -12.52
C ASN A 298 -15.28 3.41 -13.67
N LEU A 299 -15.97 2.30 -13.44
CA LEU A 299 -16.87 1.73 -14.44
C LEU A 299 -18.25 2.38 -14.34
N PHE A 300 -18.83 2.69 -15.51
CA PHE A 300 -20.13 3.30 -15.59
C PHE A 300 -21.24 2.36 -15.04
N GLU A 301 -22.28 2.92 -14.43
CA GLU A 301 -23.35 2.14 -13.77
C GLU A 301 -24.05 1.15 -14.74
N SER A 302 -24.24 1.54 -16.02
CA SER A 302 -24.87 0.66 -17.01
C SER A 302 -24.01 -0.56 -17.38
N LEU A 303 -22.72 -0.54 -17.03
CA LEU A 303 -21.77 -1.64 -17.19
C LEU A 303 -21.55 -2.42 -15.89
N GLY A 304 -22.29 -2.07 -14.83
CA GLY A 304 -22.22 -2.73 -13.53
C GLY A 304 -21.29 -2.06 -12.53
N GLY A 305 -20.75 -0.90 -12.86
CA GLY A 305 -19.91 -0.10 -11.97
C GLY A 305 -20.71 0.87 -11.09
N TRP A 306 -20.00 1.74 -10.38
CA TRP A 306 -20.59 2.74 -9.48
C TRP A 306 -20.62 4.15 -10.06
N GLY A 307 -19.88 4.39 -11.14
CA GLY A 307 -19.82 5.71 -11.78
C GLY A 307 -19.27 6.81 -10.85
N ASP A 308 -18.27 6.49 -10.06
CA ASP A 308 -17.67 7.43 -9.10
C ASP A 308 -16.63 8.33 -9.73
N GLY A 309 -15.91 7.81 -10.74
CA GLY A 309 -14.84 8.50 -11.44
C GLY A 309 -15.11 8.58 -12.94
N TRP A 310 -14.80 9.72 -13.49
CA TRP A 310 -15.02 10.05 -14.91
C TRP A 310 -13.74 10.60 -15.51
N GLY A 311 -13.49 10.29 -16.78
CA GLY A 311 -12.43 10.97 -17.53
C GLY A 311 -12.80 12.44 -17.74
N GLU A 312 -11.84 13.34 -17.48
CA GLU A 312 -12.05 14.77 -17.73
C GLU A 312 -12.14 15.06 -19.23
N ILE A 313 -13.20 15.72 -19.63
CA ILE A 313 -13.54 15.91 -21.05
C ILE A 313 -12.48 16.72 -21.79
N LYS A 314 -11.99 17.79 -21.17
CA LYS A 314 -10.97 18.63 -21.78
C LYS A 314 -9.68 17.84 -21.98
N PHE A 315 -9.25 17.10 -20.97
CA PHE A 315 -8.07 16.25 -21.04
C PHE A 315 -8.23 15.18 -22.13
N TRP A 316 -9.38 14.50 -22.17
CA TRP A 316 -9.66 13.53 -23.24
C TRP A 316 -9.58 14.12 -24.65
N LYS A 317 -10.15 15.33 -24.87
CA LYS A 317 -10.09 16.02 -26.17
C LYS A 317 -8.65 16.34 -26.58
N GLU A 318 -7.84 16.81 -25.64
CA GLU A 318 -6.44 17.21 -25.86
C GLU A 318 -5.47 16.01 -25.88
N PHE A 319 -5.90 14.84 -25.39
CA PHE A 319 -5.06 13.65 -25.36
C PHE A 319 -4.72 13.21 -26.80
N PRO A 320 -3.43 12.98 -27.10
CA PRO A 320 -2.99 12.57 -28.44
C PRO A 320 -3.71 11.31 -28.92
N ALA A 321 -4.18 11.31 -30.14
CA ALA A 321 -4.80 10.13 -30.77
C ALA A 321 -3.78 8.98 -30.86
N GLY A 322 -4.26 7.77 -30.66
CA GLY A 322 -3.46 6.56 -30.75
C GLY A 322 -3.86 5.47 -29.76
N PRO A 323 -3.19 4.33 -29.81
CA PRO A 323 -3.56 3.13 -29.05
C PRO A 323 -3.70 3.38 -27.54
N ARG A 324 -2.90 4.30 -26.99
CA ARG A 324 -2.97 4.65 -25.56
C ARG A 324 -4.28 5.37 -25.22
N LYS A 325 -4.71 6.34 -26.07
CA LYS A 325 -5.98 7.03 -25.88
C LYS A 325 -7.14 6.04 -25.95
N ASP A 326 -7.12 5.19 -26.97
CA ASP A 326 -8.17 4.22 -27.23
C ASP A 326 -8.31 3.16 -26.11
N ALA A 327 -7.20 2.84 -25.44
CA ALA A 327 -7.19 1.89 -24.31
C ALA A 327 -7.52 2.55 -22.96
N THR A 328 -7.28 3.85 -22.81
CA THR A 328 -7.49 4.58 -21.54
C THR A 328 -8.91 5.04 -21.37
N TYR A 329 -9.56 5.50 -22.46
CA TYR A 329 -10.88 6.09 -22.41
C TYR A 329 -11.90 5.23 -23.14
N ASN A 330 -13.06 5.02 -22.52
CA ASN A 330 -14.21 4.45 -23.20
C ASN A 330 -15.17 5.57 -23.58
N PRO A 331 -15.19 6.01 -24.86
CA PRO A 331 -16.04 7.11 -25.31
C PRO A 331 -17.49 6.69 -25.53
N LYS A 332 -17.87 5.46 -25.15
CA LYS A 332 -19.22 4.93 -25.39
C LYS A 332 -19.90 4.55 -24.09
N ILE A 333 -21.14 4.95 -23.95
CA ILE A 333 -22.02 4.51 -22.86
C ILE A 333 -23.05 3.50 -23.36
N LEU A 334 -23.43 2.60 -22.48
CA LEU A 334 -24.48 1.62 -22.74
C LEU A 334 -25.82 2.19 -22.26
N LYS A 335 -26.64 2.66 -23.19
CA LYS A 335 -28.00 3.07 -22.89
C LYS A 335 -28.90 1.84 -22.87
N LYS A 336 -29.50 1.56 -21.73
CA LYS A 336 -30.60 0.58 -21.65
C LYS A 336 -31.87 1.23 -22.13
N ASN A 337 -32.41 0.72 -23.20
CA ASN A 337 -33.74 1.09 -23.71
C ASN A 337 -34.65 -0.14 -23.80
N THR A 338 -35.93 0.05 -24.09
CA THR A 338 -36.94 -1.02 -24.24
C THR A 338 -36.65 -1.98 -25.39
N ALA A 339 -35.80 -1.61 -26.30
CA ALA A 339 -35.45 -2.41 -27.51
C ALA A 339 -34.13 -3.20 -27.30
N GLY A 340 -33.41 -3.00 -26.20
CA GLY A 340 -32.12 -3.63 -25.90
C GLY A 340 -31.04 -2.64 -25.48
N ASN A 341 -29.81 -3.12 -25.41
CA ASN A 341 -28.67 -2.28 -25.07
C ASN A 341 -28.11 -1.63 -26.33
N GLU A 342 -28.00 -0.31 -26.33
CA GLU A 342 -27.39 0.47 -27.39
C GLU A 342 -26.13 1.16 -26.89
N LEU A 343 -25.02 1.02 -27.62
CA LEU A 343 -23.80 1.77 -27.36
C LEU A 343 -23.90 3.14 -28.06
N LEU A 344 -24.01 4.18 -27.27
CA LEU A 344 -23.97 5.56 -27.74
C LEU A 344 -22.60 6.16 -27.49
N ASP A 345 -22.17 7.04 -28.38
CA ASP A 345 -21.06 7.92 -28.09
C ASP A 345 -21.48 8.82 -26.93
N TRP A 346 -20.79 8.68 -25.81
CA TRP A 346 -21.17 9.42 -24.61
C TRP A 346 -20.89 10.91 -24.73
N TRP A 347 -20.08 11.29 -25.69
CA TRP A 347 -19.93 12.67 -26.13
C TRP A 347 -20.69 12.89 -27.42
N ASP A 348 -21.98 13.07 -27.31
CA ASP A 348 -22.78 13.57 -28.42
C ASP A 348 -22.96 15.08 -28.26
N LYS A 349 -22.49 15.85 -29.27
CA LYS A 349 -22.66 17.32 -29.33
C LYS A 349 -24.12 17.78 -29.26
N ASP A 350 -25.04 16.87 -29.55
CA ASP A 350 -26.47 17.12 -29.55
C ASP A 350 -27.16 16.81 -28.21
N ILE A 351 -26.39 16.37 -27.20
CA ILE A 351 -26.84 16.20 -25.82
C ILE A 351 -26.08 17.22 -24.93
N PRO A 352 -26.64 18.45 -24.79
CA PRO A 352 -25.93 19.56 -24.13
C PRO A 352 -25.74 19.41 -22.63
N GLU A 353 -26.37 18.43 -21.98
CA GLU A 353 -26.40 18.24 -20.53
C GLU A 353 -25.49 17.08 -20.03
N GLN A 354 -24.60 16.62 -20.87
CA GLN A 354 -23.61 15.55 -20.50
C GLN A 354 -22.27 16.13 -20.13
#